data_594c2d569fa0d7e687b4f44aedcbfda2
#
_entry.id   594c2d569fa0d7e687b4f44aedcbfda2
#
_cell.length_a   1.000
_cell.length_b   1.000
_cell.length_c   1.000
_cell.angle_alpha   90.00
_cell.angle_beta   90.00
_cell.angle_gamma   90.00
#
_symmetry.space_group_name_H-M   'P 1'
#
loop_
_entity.id
_entity.type
_entity.pdbx_description
1 polymer ?
#
loop_
_entity_poly.entity_id
_entity_poly.type
_entity_poly.pdbx_seq_one_letter_code
_entity_poly.pdbx_strand_id
1 'polypeptide(L)'
;MDRRTLLAGGGTLLVAATLARDAHARFKAAELTHEDSHFMQLAIDQAKEADYPFGAVIIEGARVLALGRNSSKRNADPTAHAEMVAIRAFLSGHEPQDFKHTTLYSSGEPCPMCMGAIIWCGIRRLVYAASIAELATKIGQINITSQQMADATPFADMEIAGGLLSGNAMQLFDKG
;
A
#
# COMPACT_ATOMS: atom_id res chain seq x y z
N MET A 1 -21.36 -20.71 69.57
CA MET A 1 -20.69 -21.79 68.83
C MET A 1 -21.43 -22.02 67.57
N ASP A 2 -20.93 -21.52 66.43
CA ASP A 2 -21.08 -22.23 65.18
C ASP A 2 -20.17 -21.60 64.14
N ARG A 3 -19.34 -22.40 63.47
CA ARG A 3 -18.36 -21.99 62.47
C ARG A 3 -19.02 -22.14 61.11
N ARG A 4 -19.28 -21.07 60.42
CA ARG A 4 -19.67 -21.13 59.01
C ARG A 4 -18.47 -20.85 58.13
N THR A 5 -18.07 -21.87 57.44
CA THR A 5 -17.08 -21.94 56.39
C THR A 5 -17.53 -21.12 55.18
N LEU A 6 -16.76 -20.08 54.81
CA LEU A 6 -16.92 -19.37 53.56
C LEU A 6 -16.13 -20.09 52.46
N LEU A 7 -16.85 -20.71 51.54
CA LEU A 7 -16.31 -21.20 50.28
C LEU A 7 -16.13 -20.01 49.34
N ALA A 8 -14.88 -19.66 49.07
CA ALA A 8 -14.52 -18.75 48.03
C ALA A 8 -14.64 -19.45 46.65
N GLY A 9 -15.64 -19.06 45.90
CA GLY A 9 -15.80 -19.45 44.51
C GLY A 9 -14.77 -18.76 43.63
N GLY A 10 -13.76 -19.48 43.22
CA GLY A 10 -12.91 -19.10 42.09
C GLY A 10 -13.65 -19.32 40.79
N GLY A 11 -14.10 -18.29 40.17
CA GLY A 11 -14.80 -18.25 38.87
C GLY A 11 -14.15 -17.36 37.88
N THR A 12 -13.35 -17.93 37.01
CA THR A 12 -13.28 -17.65 35.59
C THR A 12 -12.78 -16.29 35.14
N LEU A 13 -11.47 -16.18 34.96
CA LEU A 13 -10.82 -15.23 34.05
C LEU A 13 -10.17 -16.03 32.90
N LEU A 14 -10.98 -16.47 31.94
CA LEU A 14 -10.49 -17.26 30.79
C LEU A 14 -11.33 -17.04 29.52
N VAL A 15 -11.72 -15.78 29.22
CA VAL A 15 -12.44 -15.48 27.96
C VAL A 15 -11.81 -14.34 27.15
N ALA A 16 -10.78 -13.64 27.65
CA ALA A 16 -10.23 -12.49 26.95
C ALA A 16 -9.05 -12.78 25.99
N ALA A 17 -8.59 -14.03 25.90
CA ALA A 17 -7.36 -14.34 25.13
C ALA A 17 -7.61 -14.92 23.73
N THR A 18 -8.84 -15.19 23.31
CA THR A 18 -9.13 -15.86 22.03
C THR A 18 -9.56 -14.92 20.90
N LEU A 19 -9.90 -13.68 21.17
CA LEU A 19 -10.35 -12.73 20.12
C LEU A 19 -9.22 -11.91 19.47
N ALA A 20 -8.00 -11.98 19.99
CA ALA A 20 -6.88 -11.20 19.43
C ALA A 20 -6.07 -11.96 18.35
N ARG A 21 -6.37 -13.21 18.06
CA ARG A 21 -5.59 -14.03 17.12
C ARG A 21 -6.06 -13.97 15.66
N ASP A 22 -7.29 -13.56 15.41
CA ASP A 22 -7.85 -13.58 14.05
C ASP A 22 -7.69 -12.25 13.28
N ALA A 23 -7.20 -11.20 13.93
CA ALA A 23 -7.00 -9.90 13.27
C ALA A 23 -5.78 -9.83 12.34
N HIS A 24 -4.83 -10.79 12.43
CA HIS A 24 -3.57 -10.75 11.68
C HIS A 24 -3.59 -11.52 10.35
N ALA A 25 -4.69 -12.14 9.97
CA ALA A 25 -4.77 -12.98 8.77
C ALA A 25 -5.38 -12.28 7.53
N ARG A 26 -5.62 -10.97 7.59
CA ARG A 26 -6.37 -10.26 6.53
C ARG A 26 -5.52 -9.80 5.34
N PHE A 27 -4.20 -9.78 5.49
CA PHE A 27 -3.31 -9.34 4.42
C PHE A 27 -2.45 -10.52 3.97
N LYS A 28 -2.60 -10.91 2.71
CA LYS A 28 -1.84 -11.99 2.10
C LYS A 28 -0.69 -11.37 1.32
N ALA A 29 0.52 -11.88 1.51
CA ALA A 29 1.62 -11.59 0.59
C ALA A 29 1.20 -12.02 -0.82
N ALA A 30 1.16 -11.09 -1.77
CA ALA A 30 0.81 -11.40 -3.14
C ALA A 30 1.96 -12.16 -3.81
N GLU A 31 1.62 -13.20 -4.57
CA GLU A 31 2.57 -13.83 -5.47
C GLU A 31 2.79 -12.94 -6.70
N LEU A 32 4.06 -12.75 -7.08
CA LEU A 32 4.44 -12.00 -8.26
C LEU A 32 4.32 -12.90 -9.50
N THR A 33 3.71 -12.37 -10.55
CA THR A 33 3.55 -13.04 -11.85
C THR A 33 4.48 -12.43 -12.89
N HIS A 34 4.62 -13.09 -14.04
CA HIS A 34 5.40 -12.54 -15.15
C HIS A 34 4.79 -11.23 -15.69
N GLU A 35 3.46 -11.07 -15.64
CA GLU A 35 2.78 -9.86 -16.10
C GLU A 35 3.05 -8.67 -15.18
N ASP A 36 3.29 -8.90 -13.88
CA ASP A 36 3.60 -7.84 -12.92
C ASP A 36 4.85 -7.04 -13.33
N SER A 37 5.85 -7.71 -13.93
CA SER A 37 7.07 -7.05 -14.40
C SER A 37 6.80 -6.03 -15.51
N HIS A 38 5.85 -6.32 -16.41
CA HIS A 38 5.46 -5.39 -17.46
C HIS A 38 4.82 -4.12 -16.87
N PHE A 39 3.85 -4.26 -15.97
CA PHE A 39 3.16 -3.11 -15.37
C PHE A 39 4.06 -2.35 -14.40
N MET A 40 4.96 -3.02 -13.70
CA MET A 40 5.97 -2.36 -12.87
C MET A 40 6.94 -1.54 -13.74
N GLN A 41 7.34 -2.06 -14.90
CA GLN A 41 8.17 -1.29 -15.82
C GLN A 41 7.45 -0.01 -16.30
N LEU A 42 6.13 -0.09 -16.59
CA LEU A 42 5.35 1.11 -16.93
C LEU A 42 5.33 2.13 -15.78
N ALA A 43 5.21 1.68 -14.52
CA ALA A 43 5.28 2.57 -13.37
C ALA A 43 6.67 3.24 -13.27
N ILE A 44 7.75 2.49 -13.47
CA ILE A 44 9.13 3.02 -13.49
C ILE A 44 9.31 4.01 -14.66
N ASP A 45 8.70 3.75 -15.82
CA ASP A 45 8.78 4.68 -16.95
C ASP A 45 8.05 5.99 -16.65
N GLN A 46 6.92 5.98 -15.93
CA GLN A 46 6.31 7.22 -15.44
C GLN A 46 7.21 7.97 -14.47
N ALA A 47 8.00 7.27 -13.66
CA ALA A 47 8.92 7.88 -12.71
C ALA A 47 10.08 8.65 -13.38
N LYS A 48 10.50 8.25 -14.60
CA LYS A 48 11.59 8.93 -15.35
C LYS A 48 11.26 10.37 -15.72
N GLU A 49 9.98 10.68 -15.90
CA GLU A 49 9.50 12.00 -16.33
C GLU A 49 8.85 12.80 -15.18
N ALA A 50 8.95 12.30 -13.96
CA ALA A 50 8.31 12.89 -12.78
C ALA A 50 9.15 14.01 -12.16
N ASP A 51 8.52 14.87 -11.35
CA ASP A 51 9.20 15.93 -10.59
C ASP A 51 10.15 15.36 -9.50
N TYR A 52 9.75 14.26 -8.91
CA TYR A 52 10.56 13.34 -8.11
C TYR A 52 10.36 11.94 -8.69
N PRO A 53 11.36 11.05 -8.67
CA PRO A 53 11.35 9.81 -9.46
C PRO A 53 10.38 8.75 -8.93
N PHE A 54 9.09 9.09 -8.92
CA PHE A 54 7.99 8.21 -8.55
C PHE A 54 6.93 8.16 -9.64
N GLY A 55 6.51 6.94 -9.98
CA GLY A 55 5.46 6.67 -10.95
C GLY A 55 4.53 5.57 -10.47
N ALA A 56 3.27 5.61 -10.94
CA ALA A 56 2.26 4.64 -10.60
C ALA A 56 1.37 4.29 -11.81
N VAL A 57 0.82 3.08 -11.80
CA VAL A 57 -0.09 2.57 -12.82
C VAL A 57 -1.24 1.84 -12.13
N ILE A 58 -2.47 2.10 -12.55
CA ILE A 58 -3.67 1.35 -12.13
C ILE A 58 -4.14 0.52 -13.31
N ILE A 59 -4.35 -0.77 -13.08
CA ILE A 59 -4.81 -1.72 -14.09
C ILE A 59 -6.06 -2.49 -13.62
N GLU A 60 -6.78 -3.06 -14.59
CA GLU A 60 -7.77 -4.12 -14.40
C GLU A 60 -7.50 -5.23 -15.42
N GLY A 61 -7.17 -6.44 -14.94
CA GLY A 61 -6.68 -7.50 -15.82
C GLY A 61 -5.42 -7.04 -16.57
N ALA A 62 -5.43 -7.12 -17.89
CA ALA A 62 -4.32 -6.65 -18.74
C ALA A 62 -4.47 -5.19 -19.22
N ARG A 63 -5.52 -4.48 -18.78
CA ARG A 63 -5.84 -3.14 -19.27
C ARG A 63 -5.32 -2.06 -18.33
N VAL A 64 -4.50 -1.15 -18.84
CA VAL A 64 -4.12 0.06 -18.11
C VAL A 64 -5.29 1.04 -18.08
N LEU A 65 -5.72 1.44 -16.89
CA LEU A 65 -6.83 2.36 -16.65
C LEU A 65 -6.37 3.78 -16.31
N ALA A 66 -5.25 3.90 -15.59
CA ALA A 66 -4.69 5.20 -15.23
C ALA A 66 -3.18 5.12 -15.06
N LEU A 67 -2.53 6.24 -15.36
CA LEU A 67 -1.11 6.47 -15.16
C LEU A 67 -0.94 7.67 -14.23
N GLY A 68 0.08 7.63 -13.39
CA GLY A 68 0.45 8.71 -12.51
C GLY A 68 1.95 8.89 -12.43
N ARG A 69 2.40 10.14 -12.37
CA ARG A 69 3.78 10.51 -12.07
C ARG A 69 3.77 11.59 -11.01
N ASN A 70 4.78 11.62 -10.15
CA ASN A 70 4.87 12.69 -9.18
C ASN A 70 4.91 14.04 -9.91
N SER A 71 3.97 14.90 -9.59
CA SER A 71 3.75 16.21 -10.21
C SER A 71 3.71 17.33 -9.16
N SER A 72 4.31 17.12 -8.00
CA SER A 72 4.19 18.03 -6.86
C SER A 72 4.79 19.40 -7.12
N LYS A 73 5.89 19.50 -7.87
CA LYS A 73 6.51 20.78 -8.24
C LYS A 73 5.69 21.51 -9.31
N ARG A 74 5.40 20.83 -10.43
CA ARG A 74 4.69 21.43 -11.57
C ARG A 74 3.26 21.85 -11.25
N ASN A 75 2.62 21.17 -10.29
CA ASN A 75 1.26 21.49 -9.88
C ASN A 75 1.21 22.40 -8.63
N ALA A 76 2.35 22.72 -8.01
CA ALA A 76 2.43 23.39 -6.70
C ALA A 76 1.54 22.70 -5.64
N ASP A 77 1.42 21.36 -5.69
CA ASP A 77 0.62 20.53 -4.81
C ASP A 77 1.51 19.45 -4.18
N PRO A 78 1.89 19.58 -2.89
CA PRO A 78 2.72 18.58 -2.22
C PRO A 78 2.06 17.21 -2.10
N THR A 79 0.76 17.10 -2.34
CA THR A 79 0.02 15.83 -2.32
C THR A 79 -0.03 15.14 -3.69
N ALA A 80 0.46 15.77 -4.77
CA ALA A 80 0.46 15.23 -6.13
C ALA A 80 1.55 14.14 -6.31
N HIS A 81 1.61 13.18 -5.39
CA HIS A 81 2.41 11.97 -5.54
C HIS A 81 1.86 11.10 -6.67
N ALA A 82 2.67 10.20 -7.21
CA ALA A 82 2.32 9.39 -8.38
C ALA A 82 1.03 8.59 -8.18
N GLU A 83 0.86 7.97 -7.02
CA GLU A 83 -0.33 7.19 -6.67
C GLU A 83 -1.57 8.07 -6.60
N MET A 84 -1.44 9.26 -5.99
CA MET A 84 -2.54 10.23 -5.89
C MET A 84 -2.95 10.76 -7.26
N VAL A 85 -1.97 10.97 -8.15
CA VAL A 85 -2.24 11.39 -9.54
C VAL A 85 -2.95 10.27 -10.30
N ALA A 86 -2.49 9.01 -10.17
CA ALA A 86 -3.13 7.85 -10.79
C ALA A 86 -4.56 7.64 -10.30
N ILE A 87 -4.81 7.75 -8.99
CA ILE A 87 -6.16 7.65 -8.39
C ILE A 87 -7.08 8.73 -8.95
N ARG A 88 -6.63 9.98 -9.01
CA ARG A 88 -7.42 11.08 -9.56
C ARG A 88 -7.68 10.91 -11.07
N ALA A 89 -6.68 10.44 -11.82
CA ALA A 89 -6.83 10.14 -13.24
C ALA A 89 -7.85 9.00 -13.47
N PHE A 90 -7.81 7.94 -12.65
CA PHE A 90 -8.80 6.87 -12.70
C PHE A 90 -10.23 7.42 -12.49
N LEU A 91 -10.45 8.22 -11.46
CA LEU A 91 -11.75 8.80 -11.12
C LEU A 91 -12.28 9.78 -12.16
N SER A 92 -11.47 10.26 -13.11
CA SER A 92 -11.95 11.09 -14.20
C SER A 92 -12.75 10.32 -15.28
N GLY A 93 -12.69 9.00 -15.27
CA GLY A 93 -13.35 8.14 -16.25
C GLY A 93 -14.01 6.88 -15.69
N HIS A 94 -13.95 6.66 -14.37
CA HIS A 94 -14.47 5.47 -13.70
C HIS A 94 -15.14 5.84 -12.37
N GLU A 95 -16.04 4.97 -11.91
CA GLU A 95 -16.71 5.14 -10.63
C GLU A 95 -15.85 4.64 -9.46
N PRO A 96 -15.97 5.21 -8.25
CA PRO A 96 -15.19 4.80 -7.09
C PRO A 96 -15.28 3.30 -6.74
N GLN A 97 -16.43 2.65 -6.97
CA GLN A 97 -16.62 1.23 -6.71
C GLN A 97 -15.80 0.31 -7.63
N ASP A 98 -15.29 0.82 -8.75
CA ASP A 98 -14.53 0.03 -9.72
C ASP A 98 -13.12 -0.26 -9.22
N PHE A 99 -12.59 0.52 -8.26
CA PHE A 99 -11.28 0.27 -7.66
C PHE A 99 -11.11 -1.14 -7.08
N LYS A 100 -12.20 -1.77 -6.62
CA LYS A 100 -12.16 -3.13 -6.04
C LYS A 100 -11.65 -4.21 -6.99
N HIS A 101 -11.63 -3.94 -8.30
CA HIS A 101 -11.16 -4.86 -9.34
C HIS A 101 -9.76 -4.50 -9.83
N THR A 102 -9.13 -3.50 -9.24
CA THR A 102 -7.86 -2.95 -9.75
C THR A 102 -6.65 -3.42 -8.97
N THR A 103 -5.50 -3.41 -9.64
CA THR A 103 -4.17 -3.48 -9.06
C THR A 103 -3.46 -2.15 -9.27
N LEU A 104 -2.81 -1.65 -8.23
CA LEU A 104 -1.92 -0.49 -8.31
C LEU A 104 -0.47 -0.95 -8.27
N TYR A 105 0.31 -0.51 -9.27
CA TYR A 105 1.76 -0.65 -9.30
C TYR A 105 2.39 0.69 -8.99
N SER A 106 3.38 0.70 -8.08
CA SER A 106 4.12 1.91 -7.71
C SER A 106 5.62 1.66 -7.77
N SER A 107 6.39 2.56 -8.39
CA SER A 107 7.85 2.46 -8.49
C SER A 107 8.56 2.56 -7.12
N GLY A 108 7.89 3.09 -6.11
CA GLY A 108 8.32 3.10 -4.71
C GLY A 108 7.18 2.65 -3.81
N GLU A 109 7.50 2.09 -2.65
CA GLU A 109 6.51 1.76 -1.65
C GLU A 109 5.72 3.01 -1.26
N PRO A 110 4.37 2.99 -1.32
CA PRO A 110 3.54 4.14 -1.03
C PRO A 110 3.78 4.69 0.38
N CYS A 111 4.00 6.00 0.47
CA CYS A 111 4.07 6.67 1.77
C CYS A 111 2.71 6.59 2.50
N PRO A 112 2.64 6.89 3.82
CA PRO A 112 1.38 6.78 4.59
C PRO A 112 0.20 7.56 3.99
N MET A 113 0.44 8.73 3.37
CA MET A 113 -0.61 9.49 2.69
C MET A 113 -1.21 8.69 1.51
N CYS A 114 -0.34 8.18 0.63
CA CYS A 114 -0.75 7.43 -0.54
C CYS A 114 -1.37 6.09 -0.15
N MET A 115 -0.77 5.39 0.81
CA MET A 115 -1.31 4.12 1.30
C MET A 115 -2.68 4.29 1.95
N GLY A 116 -2.88 5.37 2.73
CA GLY A 116 -4.20 5.74 3.25
C GLY A 116 -5.23 5.93 2.13
N ALA A 117 -4.88 6.65 1.06
CA ALA A 117 -5.77 6.84 -0.08
C ALA A 117 -6.07 5.51 -0.81
N ILE A 118 -5.07 4.63 -1.02
CA ILE A 118 -5.23 3.31 -1.62
C ILE A 118 -6.23 2.47 -0.83
N ILE A 119 -6.12 2.46 0.50
CA ILE A 119 -7.02 1.75 1.41
C ILE A 119 -8.45 2.31 1.30
N TRP A 120 -8.62 3.64 1.38
CA TRP A 120 -9.93 4.28 1.27
C TRP A 120 -10.60 4.09 -0.08
N CYS A 121 -9.82 4.00 -1.17
CA CYS A 121 -10.34 3.66 -2.50
C CYS A 121 -10.79 2.20 -2.62
N GLY A 122 -10.33 1.31 -1.72
CA GLY A 122 -10.65 -0.11 -1.77
C GLY A 122 -9.91 -0.87 -2.87
N ILE A 123 -8.72 -0.39 -3.27
CA ILE A 123 -7.84 -1.11 -4.19
C ILE A 123 -7.39 -2.41 -3.53
N ARG A 124 -7.57 -3.54 -4.22
CA ARG A 124 -7.38 -4.88 -3.63
C ARG A 124 -5.97 -5.43 -3.74
N ARG A 125 -5.17 -4.92 -4.63
CA ARG A 125 -3.79 -5.39 -4.83
C ARG A 125 -2.85 -4.21 -5.04
N LEU A 126 -1.75 -4.21 -4.28
CA LEU A 126 -0.64 -3.27 -4.39
C LEU A 126 0.64 -4.04 -4.71
N VAL A 127 1.35 -3.60 -5.75
CA VAL A 127 2.70 -4.08 -6.05
C VAL A 127 3.63 -2.87 -6.10
N TYR A 128 4.74 -2.92 -5.36
CA TYR A 128 5.72 -1.83 -5.40
C TYR A 128 7.14 -2.33 -5.70
N ALA A 129 7.97 -1.44 -6.26
CA ALA A 129 9.37 -1.76 -6.56
C ALA A 129 10.26 -1.50 -5.34
N ALA A 130 10.75 -0.28 -5.13
CA ALA A 130 11.64 0.06 -4.04
C ALA A 130 10.87 0.19 -2.72
N SER A 131 11.35 -0.46 -1.66
CA SER A 131 10.77 -0.35 -0.32
C SER A 131 11.06 1.01 0.32
N ILE A 132 10.26 1.40 1.35
CA ILE A 132 10.53 2.58 2.17
C ILE A 132 11.94 2.53 2.78
N ALA A 133 12.41 1.35 3.20
CA ALA A 133 13.74 1.19 3.76
C ALA A 133 14.85 1.47 2.73
N GLU A 134 14.71 1.01 1.47
CA GLU A 134 15.63 1.33 0.38
C GLU A 134 15.58 2.82 0.03
N LEU A 135 14.39 3.38 -0.12
CA LEU A 135 14.17 4.79 -0.43
C LEU A 135 14.76 5.71 0.66
N ALA A 136 14.68 5.32 1.94
CA ALA A 136 15.25 6.06 3.06
C ALA A 136 16.78 6.21 2.98
N THR A 137 17.46 5.39 2.20
CA THR A 137 18.91 5.52 1.94
C THR A 137 19.26 6.68 0.99
N LYS A 138 18.27 7.19 0.25
CA LYS A 138 18.43 8.24 -0.78
C LYS A 138 17.72 9.54 -0.45
N ILE A 139 16.54 9.45 0.15
CA ILE A 139 15.68 10.61 0.44
C ILE A 139 14.99 10.43 1.81
N GLY A 140 14.56 11.54 2.41
CA GLY A 140 13.77 11.49 3.65
C GLY A 140 12.44 10.75 3.46
N GLN A 141 12.11 9.84 4.39
CA GLN A 141 10.89 9.04 4.37
C GLN A 141 10.15 9.10 5.71
N ILE A 142 8.82 8.92 5.65
CA ILE A 142 8.03 8.56 6.82
C ILE A 142 8.13 7.03 6.94
N ASN A 143 8.85 6.53 7.95
CA ASN A 143 9.17 5.11 8.12
C ASN A 143 7.98 4.29 8.66
N ILE A 144 6.86 4.33 7.96
CA ILE A 144 5.67 3.50 8.19
C ILE A 144 5.39 2.77 6.89
N THR A 145 5.51 1.46 6.90
CA THR A 145 5.36 0.62 5.70
C THR A 145 3.91 0.46 5.26
N SER A 146 3.72 0.12 3.99
CA SER A 146 2.40 -0.24 3.45
C SER A 146 1.74 -1.36 4.25
N GLN A 147 2.52 -2.36 4.68
CA GLN A 147 2.01 -3.45 5.51
C GLN A 147 1.52 -2.95 6.88
N GLN A 148 2.29 -2.10 7.56
CA GLN A 148 1.87 -1.51 8.85
C GLN A 148 0.58 -0.71 8.72
N MET A 149 0.42 0.05 7.63
CA MET A 149 -0.82 0.79 7.35
C MET A 149 -1.99 -0.15 7.09
N ALA A 150 -1.77 -1.23 6.34
CA ALA A 150 -2.78 -2.23 6.06
C ALA A 150 -3.22 -2.96 7.35
N ASP A 151 -2.28 -3.39 8.18
CA ASP A 151 -2.55 -4.08 9.45
C ASP A 151 -3.33 -3.20 10.45
N ALA A 152 -3.19 -1.88 10.34
CA ALA A 152 -3.87 -0.92 11.21
C ALA A 152 -5.33 -0.63 10.80
N THR A 153 -5.82 -1.15 9.66
CA THR A 153 -7.17 -0.89 9.16
C THR A 153 -8.11 -2.09 9.28
N PRO A 154 -9.40 -1.88 9.61
CA PRO A 154 -10.41 -2.94 9.58
C PRO A 154 -11.07 -3.13 8.19
N PHE A 155 -10.71 -2.30 7.19
CA PHE A 155 -11.56 -2.10 6.02
C PHE A 155 -11.40 -3.12 4.90
N ALA A 156 -10.25 -3.75 4.72
CA ALA A 156 -10.04 -4.51 3.51
C ALA A 156 -9.12 -5.72 3.66
N ASP A 157 -9.45 -6.75 2.93
CA ASP A 157 -8.49 -7.77 2.51
C ASP A 157 -7.72 -7.17 1.32
N MET A 158 -6.43 -6.97 1.47
CA MET A 158 -5.55 -6.41 0.45
C MET A 158 -4.35 -7.34 0.25
N GLU A 159 -3.94 -7.52 -0.99
CA GLU A 159 -2.71 -8.21 -1.33
C GLU A 159 -1.59 -7.19 -1.54
N ILE A 160 -0.44 -7.39 -0.89
CA ILE A 160 0.72 -6.50 -1.01
C ILE A 160 1.94 -7.34 -1.40
N ALA A 161 2.62 -6.92 -2.46
CA ALA A 161 3.91 -7.45 -2.87
C ALA A 161 4.91 -6.33 -3.10
N GLY A 162 6.16 -6.54 -2.70
CA GLY A 162 7.23 -5.56 -2.84
C GLY A 162 8.51 -6.15 -3.43
N GLY A 163 9.42 -5.27 -3.84
CA GLY A 163 10.74 -5.63 -4.34
C GLY A 163 10.83 -5.91 -5.84
N LEU A 164 9.71 -5.84 -6.57
CA LEU A 164 9.71 -6.12 -8.01
C LEU A 164 10.41 -5.01 -8.78
N LEU A 165 11.54 -5.33 -9.43
CA LEU A 165 12.39 -4.38 -10.16
C LEU A 165 12.92 -3.23 -9.27
N SER A 166 13.11 -3.47 -7.96
CA SER A 166 13.59 -2.46 -7.01
C SER A 166 14.87 -1.78 -7.49
N GLY A 167 15.87 -2.54 -7.97
CA GLY A 167 17.12 -1.99 -8.48
C GLY A 167 16.91 -1.00 -9.63
N ASN A 168 15.96 -1.25 -10.53
CA ASN A 168 15.63 -0.35 -11.64
C ASN A 168 15.01 0.96 -11.13
N ALA A 169 14.14 0.89 -10.15
CA ALA A 169 13.54 2.06 -9.53
C ALA A 169 14.57 2.89 -8.75
N MET A 170 15.44 2.23 -7.97
CA MET A 170 16.48 2.90 -7.17
C MET A 170 17.51 3.64 -8.02
N GLN A 171 17.85 3.14 -9.21
CA GLN A 171 18.77 3.83 -10.15
C GLN A 171 18.27 5.24 -10.56
N LEU A 172 16.98 5.53 -10.46
CA LEU A 172 16.46 6.85 -10.78
C LEU A 172 16.87 7.92 -9.76
N PHE A 173 17.23 7.51 -8.55
CA PHE A 173 17.72 8.40 -7.47
C PHE A 173 19.24 8.65 -7.53
N ASP A 174 19.97 7.95 -8.40
CA ASP A 174 21.43 8.12 -8.58
C ASP A 174 21.78 9.20 -9.60
N LYS A 175 20.80 9.78 -10.28
CA LYS A 175 20.99 10.73 -11.39
C LYS A 175 20.84 12.22 -10.98
N GLY A 176 20.76 12.47 -9.67
CA GLY A 176 20.62 13.82 -9.10
C GLY A 176 21.89 14.40 -8.53
#